data_7204583fd1f189294f7f61c81bcf4e54
#
_entry.id   7204583fd1f189294f7f61c81bcf4e54
#
_cell.length_a   1.000
_cell.length_b   1.000
_cell.length_c   1.000
_cell.angle_alpha   90.00
_cell.angle_beta   90.00
_cell.angle_gamma   90.00
#
_symmetry.space_group_name_H-M   'P 1'
#
loop_
_entity.id
_entity.type
_entity.pdbx_description
1 polymer ?
#
loop_
_entity_poly.entity_id
_entity_poly.type
_entity_poly.pdbx_seq_one_letter_code
_entity_poly.pdbx_strand_id
1 'polypeptide(L)'
;MVAASVSLESLCVNSIRMLAVDAVNKSNSGHPGLPMGCAPMGYALWQNILNHNPNNPKWFNRDRFVLSAGHGCMLLYSLLHLTGYKSVSIEDIKEFRQWGSKTPGHPETFETEGVEVTAGPLGAGISNAVGLAIAETHLAAKFNKPDCNIVDHTIPT
;
A
#
# COMPACT_ATOMS: atom_id res chain seq x y z
N MET A 1 9.51 24.76 -29.77
CA MET A 1 9.23 24.52 -28.34
C MET A 1 9.72 23.12 -28.02
N VAL A 2 10.78 22.97 -27.21
CA VAL A 2 11.21 21.67 -26.73
C VAL A 2 10.22 21.24 -25.64
N ALA A 3 9.49 20.17 -25.86
CA ALA A 3 8.62 19.61 -24.82
C ALA A 3 9.53 19.28 -23.61
N ALA A 4 9.26 19.85 -22.47
CA ALA A 4 9.94 19.49 -21.24
C ALA A 4 9.77 17.98 -21.02
N SER A 5 10.86 17.24 -20.90
CA SER A 5 10.81 15.81 -20.62
C SER A 5 10.17 15.61 -19.25
N VAL A 6 9.07 14.88 -19.19
CA VAL A 6 8.43 14.50 -17.94
C VAL A 6 9.42 13.64 -17.15
N SER A 7 9.69 13.99 -15.89
CA SER A 7 10.58 13.18 -15.05
C SER A 7 9.96 11.79 -14.79
N LEU A 8 10.81 10.80 -14.55
CA LEU A 8 10.35 9.44 -14.18
C LEU A 8 9.46 9.48 -12.93
N GLU A 9 9.84 10.27 -11.93
CA GLU A 9 9.04 10.50 -10.73
C GLU A 9 7.62 10.99 -11.06
N SER A 10 7.53 12.05 -11.89
CA SER A 10 6.23 12.58 -12.31
C SER A 10 5.41 11.54 -13.06
N LEU A 11 6.05 10.71 -13.89
CA LEU A 11 5.36 9.62 -14.59
C LEU A 11 4.82 8.58 -13.61
N CYS A 12 5.62 8.13 -12.64
CA CYS A 12 5.20 7.17 -11.62
C CYS A 12 4.03 7.71 -10.77
N VAL A 13 4.16 8.95 -10.28
CA VAL A 13 3.11 9.60 -9.49
C VAL A 13 1.80 9.72 -10.30
N ASN A 14 1.90 10.10 -11.57
CA ASN A 14 0.71 10.21 -12.43
C ASN A 14 0.13 8.84 -12.78
N SER A 15 0.94 7.78 -12.89
CA SER A 15 0.44 6.42 -13.08
C SER A 15 -0.40 5.97 -11.88
N ILE A 16 0.05 6.24 -10.64
CA ILE A 16 -0.74 5.95 -9.43
C ILE A 16 -2.08 6.70 -9.48
N ARG A 17 -2.05 8.00 -9.83
CA ARG A 17 -3.26 8.82 -9.93
C ARG A 17 -4.24 8.28 -10.96
N MET A 18 -3.75 7.99 -12.17
CA MET A 18 -4.61 7.57 -13.27
C MET A 18 -5.20 6.18 -13.05
N LEU A 19 -4.44 5.24 -12.51
CA LEU A 19 -4.99 3.93 -12.12
C LEU A 19 -6.18 4.07 -11.15
N ALA A 20 -6.05 4.99 -10.18
CA ALA A 20 -7.14 5.24 -9.24
C ALA A 20 -8.36 5.89 -9.90
N VAL A 21 -8.14 6.88 -10.77
CA VAL A 21 -9.24 7.55 -11.51
C VAL A 21 -9.96 6.56 -12.42
N ASP A 22 -9.20 5.78 -13.19
CA ASP A 22 -9.78 4.81 -14.14
C ASP A 22 -10.60 3.72 -13.43
N ALA A 23 -10.07 3.18 -12.32
CA ALA A 23 -10.75 2.17 -11.54
C ALA A 23 -12.06 2.70 -10.92
N VAL A 24 -12.01 3.91 -10.34
CA VAL A 24 -13.21 4.56 -9.75
C VAL A 24 -14.23 4.87 -10.84
N ASN A 25 -13.81 5.38 -11.99
CA ASN A 25 -14.71 5.68 -13.10
C ASN A 25 -15.35 4.39 -13.63
N LYS A 26 -14.57 3.34 -13.86
CA LYS A 26 -15.09 2.06 -14.35
C LYS A 26 -16.11 1.44 -13.39
N SER A 27 -15.82 1.45 -12.09
CA SER A 27 -16.73 0.90 -11.07
C SER A 27 -17.94 1.81 -10.78
N ASN A 28 -17.92 3.05 -11.26
CA ASN A 28 -18.88 4.10 -10.91
C ASN A 28 -19.06 4.25 -9.39
N SER A 29 -18.01 3.97 -8.63
CA SER A 29 -18.00 3.98 -7.16
C SER A 29 -16.58 4.07 -6.63
N GLY A 30 -16.35 4.85 -5.57
CA GLY A 30 -15.06 4.95 -4.91
C GLY A 30 -14.67 6.37 -4.56
N HIS A 31 -13.44 6.52 -4.07
CA HIS A 31 -12.92 7.76 -3.52
C HIS A 31 -11.58 8.10 -4.20
N PRO A 32 -11.56 8.91 -5.26
CA PRO A 32 -10.33 9.23 -5.97
C PRO A 32 -9.47 10.29 -5.27
N GLY A 33 -10.05 11.09 -4.37
CA GLY A 33 -9.38 12.26 -3.78
C GLY A 33 -8.11 11.92 -3.03
N LEU A 34 -8.14 10.90 -2.15
CA LEU A 34 -6.95 10.50 -1.39
C LEU A 34 -5.86 9.93 -2.31
N PRO A 35 -6.11 8.97 -3.21
CA PRO A 35 -5.10 8.51 -4.16
C PRO A 35 -4.48 9.64 -4.98
N MET A 36 -5.27 10.59 -5.43
CA MET A 36 -4.81 11.74 -6.20
C MET A 36 -3.86 12.63 -5.38
N GLY A 37 -4.25 12.96 -4.14
CA GLY A 37 -3.48 13.85 -3.26
C GLY A 37 -2.23 13.17 -2.68
N CYS A 38 -2.34 11.90 -2.30
CA CYS A 38 -1.27 11.16 -1.62
C CYS A 38 -0.32 10.40 -2.55
N ALA A 39 -0.55 10.39 -3.88
CA ALA A 39 0.32 9.70 -4.82
C ALA A 39 1.81 10.06 -4.69
N PRO A 40 2.22 11.35 -4.53
CA PRO A 40 3.63 11.68 -4.31
C PRO A 40 4.19 11.10 -3.02
N MET A 41 3.41 11.10 -1.92
CA MET A 41 3.84 10.52 -0.64
C MET A 41 3.96 8.99 -0.77
N GLY A 42 2.98 8.34 -1.39
CA GLY A 42 3.03 6.91 -1.67
C GLY A 42 4.25 6.52 -2.50
N TYR A 43 4.52 7.25 -3.56
CA TYR A 43 5.71 7.04 -4.38
C TYR A 43 7.00 7.18 -3.55
N ALA A 44 7.16 8.29 -2.82
CA ALA A 44 8.36 8.55 -2.04
C ALA A 44 8.58 7.48 -0.95
N LEU A 45 7.53 7.06 -0.27
CA LEU A 45 7.59 6.01 0.74
C LEU A 45 8.00 4.67 0.14
N TRP A 46 7.30 4.22 -0.88
CA TRP A 46 7.50 2.89 -1.46
C TRP A 46 8.78 2.77 -2.28
N GLN A 47 9.23 3.85 -2.91
CA GLN A 47 10.44 3.86 -3.73
C GLN A 47 11.73 4.04 -2.90
N ASN A 48 11.68 4.85 -1.83
CA ASN A 48 12.90 5.32 -1.17
C ASN A 48 13.05 4.84 0.28
N ILE A 49 11.96 4.38 0.93
CA ILE A 49 11.96 4.16 2.39
C ILE A 49 11.55 2.74 2.73
N LEU A 50 10.45 2.26 2.15
CA LEU A 50 9.81 1.01 2.54
C LEU A 50 10.64 -0.22 2.14
N ASN A 51 11.03 -1.03 3.11
CA ASN A 51 11.66 -2.31 2.87
C ASN A 51 10.58 -3.37 2.64
N HIS A 52 10.37 -3.73 1.39
CA HIS A 52 9.38 -4.72 1.01
C HIS A 52 9.90 -5.66 -0.10
N ASN A 53 9.26 -6.81 -0.27
CA ASN A 53 9.64 -7.76 -1.32
C ASN A 53 8.38 -8.32 -2.01
N PRO A 54 8.05 -7.85 -3.22
CA PRO A 54 6.87 -8.33 -3.96
C PRO A 54 6.89 -9.83 -4.28
N ASN A 55 8.08 -10.43 -4.36
CA ASN A 55 8.23 -11.87 -4.59
C ASN A 55 8.14 -12.71 -3.31
N ASN A 56 8.22 -12.07 -2.14
CA ASN A 56 8.00 -12.67 -0.84
C ASN A 56 7.21 -11.72 0.06
N PRO A 57 5.92 -11.52 -0.23
CA PRO A 57 5.07 -10.54 0.49
C PRO A 57 4.89 -10.88 1.97
N LYS A 58 5.22 -12.10 2.38
CA LYS A 58 5.17 -12.55 3.78
C LYS A 58 6.54 -12.58 4.45
N TRP A 59 7.55 -11.97 3.85
CA TRP A 59 8.85 -11.84 4.48
C TRP A 59 8.70 -11.27 5.90
N PHE A 60 9.28 -11.98 6.86
CA PHE A 60 9.03 -11.71 8.28
C PHE A 60 9.41 -10.28 8.69
N ASN A 61 10.57 -9.79 8.26
CA ASN A 61 11.12 -8.48 8.64
C ASN A 61 10.85 -7.38 7.59
N ARG A 62 9.76 -7.51 6.81
CA ARG A 62 9.32 -6.43 5.91
C ARG A 62 8.72 -5.29 6.70
N ASP A 63 8.84 -4.07 6.19
CA ASP A 63 8.05 -2.95 6.69
C ASP A 63 6.56 -3.18 6.39
N ARG A 64 5.69 -2.76 7.30
CA ARG A 64 4.25 -2.99 7.21
C ARG A 64 3.51 -1.69 6.98
N PHE A 65 3.22 -1.41 5.71
CA PHE A 65 2.43 -0.23 5.36
C PHE A 65 0.96 -0.43 5.74
N VAL A 66 0.42 0.48 6.55
CA VAL A 66 -0.99 0.47 6.96
C VAL A 66 -1.72 1.67 6.35
N LEU A 67 -2.65 1.41 5.44
CA LEU A 67 -3.52 2.46 4.92
C LEU A 67 -4.67 2.72 5.89
N SER A 68 -4.51 3.69 6.81
CA SER A 68 -5.51 4.01 7.82
C SER A 68 -6.79 4.61 7.21
N ALA A 69 -6.66 5.42 6.18
CA ALA A 69 -7.78 5.95 5.42
C ALA A 69 -8.25 4.92 4.36
N GLY A 70 -8.85 3.83 4.81
CA GLY A 70 -9.18 2.66 3.98
C GLY A 70 -10.03 2.96 2.73
N HIS A 71 -10.83 4.04 2.75
CA HIS A 71 -11.58 4.49 1.57
C HIS A 71 -10.67 4.89 0.39
N GLY A 72 -9.41 5.25 0.65
CA GLY A 72 -8.40 5.53 -0.37
C GLY A 72 -7.66 4.31 -0.91
N CYS A 73 -8.24 3.13 -0.81
CA CYS A 73 -7.62 1.83 -1.11
C CYS A 73 -6.97 1.75 -2.50
N MET A 74 -7.45 2.51 -3.48
CA MET A 74 -6.83 2.55 -4.80
C MET A 74 -5.40 3.09 -4.79
N LEU A 75 -5.00 3.89 -3.77
CA LEU A 75 -3.60 4.23 -3.57
C LEU A 75 -2.77 2.96 -3.32
N LEU A 76 -3.20 2.14 -2.37
CA LEU A 76 -2.50 0.90 -2.01
C LEU A 76 -2.51 -0.10 -3.17
N TYR A 77 -3.65 -0.33 -3.82
CA TYR A 77 -3.73 -1.25 -4.96
C TYR A 77 -2.85 -0.83 -6.13
N SER A 78 -2.80 0.47 -6.43
CA SER A 78 -1.90 1.01 -7.46
C SER A 78 -0.43 0.79 -7.10
N LEU A 79 -0.05 1.01 -5.85
CA LEU A 79 1.31 0.78 -5.36
C LEU A 79 1.68 -0.71 -5.40
N LEU A 80 0.81 -1.61 -4.94
CA LEU A 80 1.02 -3.06 -5.03
C LEU A 80 1.22 -3.50 -6.48
N HIS A 81 0.36 -3.04 -7.39
CA HIS A 81 0.46 -3.35 -8.81
C HIS A 81 1.78 -2.87 -9.43
N LEU A 82 2.10 -1.58 -9.26
CA LEU A 82 3.26 -0.94 -9.90
C LEU A 82 4.59 -1.45 -9.33
N THR A 83 4.61 -1.92 -8.09
CA THR A 83 5.81 -2.51 -7.47
C THR A 83 5.95 -4.01 -7.68
N GLY A 84 5.00 -4.65 -8.39
CA GLY A 84 5.13 -6.01 -8.87
C GLY A 84 4.58 -7.10 -7.95
N TYR A 85 3.70 -6.77 -7.02
CA TYR A 85 2.97 -7.79 -6.27
C TYR A 85 2.03 -8.55 -7.19
N LYS A 86 2.13 -9.88 -7.19
CA LYS A 86 1.31 -10.76 -8.04
C LYS A 86 -0.17 -10.80 -7.64
N SER A 87 -0.48 -10.35 -6.43
CA SER A 87 -1.84 -10.30 -5.88
C SER A 87 -2.73 -9.27 -6.56
N VAL A 88 -2.14 -8.23 -7.17
CA VAL A 88 -2.89 -7.15 -7.81
C VAL A 88 -2.41 -6.96 -9.24
N SER A 89 -3.05 -7.64 -10.17
CA SER A 89 -2.86 -7.46 -11.60
C SER A 89 -3.64 -6.25 -12.12
N ILE A 90 -3.39 -5.85 -13.36
CA ILE A 90 -4.21 -4.80 -14.01
C ILE A 90 -5.67 -5.26 -14.18
N GLU A 91 -5.91 -6.55 -14.36
CA GLU A 91 -7.26 -7.09 -14.46
C GLU A 91 -7.98 -7.01 -13.11
N ASP A 92 -7.28 -7.27 -11.98
CA ASP A 92 -7.84 -7.09 -10.64
C ASP A 92 -8.20 -5.61 -10.38
N ILE A 93 -7.40 -4.65 -10.85
CA ILE A 93 -7.71 -3.21 -10.77
C ILE A 93 -8.96 -2.87 -11.59
N LYS A 94 -9.13 -3.46 -12.77
CA LYS A 94 -10.33 -3.27 -13.59
C LYS A 94 -11.61 -3.80 -12.93
N GLU A 95 -11.47 -4.75 -12.00
CA GLU A 95 -12.59 -5.31 -11.22
C GLU A 95 -12.74 -4.64 -9.85
N PHE A 96 -12.19 -3.44 -9.67
CA PHE A 96 -12.32 -2.67 -8.42
C PHE A 96 -13.76 -2.56 -7.96
N ARG A 97 -14.01 -2.91 -6.69
CA ARG A 97 -15.34 -2.92 -6.04
C ARG A 97 -16.38 -3.87 -6.66
N GLN A 98 -15.95 -4.79 -7.52
CA GLN A 98 -16.86 -5.82 -7.99
C GLN A 98 -16.96 -6.97 -6.98
N TRP A 99 -18.09 -7.67 -6.99
CA TRP A 99 -18.27 -8.82 -6.09
C TRP A 99 -17.22 -9.90 -6.36
N GLY A 100 -16.57 -10.36 -5.29
CA GLY A 100 -15.52 -11.39 -5.37
C GLY A 100 -14.19 -10.92 -5.94
N SER A 101 -14.00 -9.61 -6.15
CA SER A 101 -12.74 -9.07 -6.64
C SER A 101 -11.68 -9.00 -5.53
N LYS A 102 -10.40 -9.11 -5.93
CA LYS A 102 -9.25 -8.91 -5.03
C LYS A 102 -8.98 -7.46 -4.67
N THR A 103 -9.76 -6.53 -5.22
CA THR A 103 -9.64 -5.09 -4.97
C THR A 103 -10.94 -4.52 -4.41
N PRO A 104 -11.34 -4.96 -3.20
CA PRO A 104 -12.56 -4.49 -2.56
C PRO A 104 -12.51 -2.99 -2.24
N GLY A 105 -13.63 -2.40 -1.90
CA GLY A 105 -13.77 -0.97 -1.64
C GLY A 105 -13.00 -0.43 -0.43
N HIS A 106 -12.51 -1.30 0.43
CA HIS A 106 -11.58 -1.05 1.53
C HIS A 106 -10.58 -2.20 1.58
N PRO A 107 -9.32 -1.97 2.03
CA PRO A 107 -8.32 -3.02 2.06
C PRO A 107 -8.70 -4.12 3.05
N GLU A 108 -8.55 -5.38 2.62
CA GLU A 108 -8.84 -6.55 3.43
C GLU A 108 -7.69 -7.56 3.36
N THR A 109 -7.14 -7.94 4.52
CA THR A 109 -5.93 -8.77 4.63
C THR A 109 -6.09 -10.17 4.05
N PHE A 110 -7.31 -10.69 4.06
CA PHE A 110 -7.63 -12.04 3.55
C PHE A 110 -7.98 -12.06 2.05
N GLU A 111 -8.30 -10.90 1.47
CA GLU A 111 -8.61 -10.80 0.03
C GLU A 111 -7.39 -10.44 -0.81
N THR A 112 -6.53 -9.54 -0.29
CA THR A 112 -5.42 -8.98 -1.07
C THR A 112 -4.09 -9.21 -0.35
N GLU A 113 -3.25 -10.07 -0.88
CA GLU A 113 -1.90 -10.25 -0.35
C GLU A 113 -1.08 -8.96 -0.53
N GLY A 114 -0.38 -8.53 0.52
CA GLY A 114 0.31 -7.24 0.60
C GLY A 114 -0.49 -6.18 1.38
N VAL A 115 -1.74 -6.44 1.70
CA VAL A 115 -2.53 -5.66 2.67
C VAL A 115 -2.21 -6.16 4.07
N GLU A 116 -1.72 -5.29 4.93
CA GLU A 116 -1.31 -5.64 6.30
C GLU A 116 -2.44 -5.58 7.32
N VAL A 117 -3.39 -4.67 7.11
CA VAL A 117 -4.50 -4.43 8.03
C VAL A 117 -5.78 -4.22 7.25
N THR A 118 -6.84 -4.91 7.64
CA THR A 118 -8.20 -4.60 7.20
C THR A 118 -8.63 -3.28 7.80
N ALA A 119 -8.89 -2.27 6.98
CA ALA A 119 -9.25 -0.92 7.42
C ALA A 119 -10.43 -0.38 6.62
N GLY A 120 -11.45 0.06 7.34
CA GLY A 120 -12.64 0.73 6.80
C GLY A 120 -13.04 1.90 7.69
N PRO A 121 -13.38 1.65 8.97
CA PRO A 121 -13.67 2.73 9.91
C PRO A 121 -12.44 3.63 10.11
N LEU A 122 -12.65 4.95 10.05
CA LEU A 122 -11.58 5.93 10.26
C LEU A 122 -10.99 5.80 11.67
N GLY A 123 -9.67 5.81 11.77
CA GLY A 123 -8.93 5.62 13.02
C GLY A 123 -8.56 4.16 13.32
N ALA A 124 -9.24 3.17 12.74
CA ALA A 124 -8.91 1.77 12.96
C ALA A 124 -7.50 1.42 12.47
N GLY A 125 -7.11 1.92 11.28
CA GLY A 125 -5.79 1.63 10.73
C GLY A 125 -4.64 2.16 11.59
N ILE A 126 -4.70 3.43 12.00
CA ILE A 126 -3.65 4.01 12.87
C ILE A 126 -3.56 3.29 14.23
N SER A 127 -4.69 2.89 14.80
CA SER A 127 -4.70 2.13 16.07
C SER A 127 -4.04 0.75 15.88
N ASN A 128 -4.31 0.07 14.78
CA ASN A 128 -3.63 -1.18 14.44
C ASN A 128 -2.12 -0.96 14.20
N ALA A 129 -1.74 0.12 13.52
CA ALA A 129 -0.33 0.45 13.28
C ALA A 129 0.43 0.65 14.60
N VAL A 130 -0.16 1.34 15.58
CA VAL A 130 0.40 1.46 16.93
C VAL A 130 0.57 0.08 17.59
N GLY A 131 -0.43 -0.79 17.50
CA GLY A 131 -0.34 -2.15 18.02
C GLY A 131 0.77 -2.98 17.37
N LEU A 132 0.93 -2.86 16.05
CA LEU A 132 2.02 -3.51 15.31
C LEU A 132 3.40 -2.97 15.72
N ALA A 133 3.54 -1.65 15.94
CA ALA A 133 4.80 -1.04 16.38
C ALA A 133 5.18 -1.47 17.81
N ILE A 134 4.19 -1.58 18.71
CA ILE A 134 4.42 -2.13 20.06
C ILE A 134 4.86 -3.60 19.96
N ALA A 135 4.23 -4.40 19.11
CA ALA A 135 4.61 -5.79 18.90
C ALA A 135 6.01 -5.93 18.32
N GLU A 136 6.38 -5.10 17.33
CA GLU A 136 7.73 -5.04 16.77
C GLU A 136 8.76 -4.78 17.88
N THR A 137 8.60 -3.71 18.64
CA THR A 137 9.51 -3.31 19.73
C THR A 137 9.64 -4.41 20.80
N HIS A 138 8.51 -5.04 21.17
CA HIS A 138 8.53 -6.17 22.12
C HIS A 138 9.30 -7.38 21.58
N LEU A 139 9.08 -7.75 20.32
CA LEU A 139 9.76 -8.86 19.68
C LEU A 139 11.25 -8.57 19.48
N ALA A 140 11.61 -7.36 19.09
CA ALA A 140 12.98 -6.89 18.97
C ALA A 140 13.72 -7.03 20.31
N ALA A 141 13.13 -6.53 21.40
CA ALA A 141 13.72 -6.64 22.74
C ALA A 141 13.90 -8.10 23.19
N LYS A 142 13.04 -9.01 22.75
CA LYS A 142 13.09 -10.43 23.13
C LYS A 142 14.07 -11.24 22.29
N PHE A 143 14.18 -10.99 21.01
CA PHE A 143 14.87 -11.88 20.07
C PHE A 143 16.14 -11.30 19.47
N ASN A 144 16.32 -9.99 19.42
CA ASN A 144 17.53 -9.39 18.87
C ASN A 144 18.74 -9.64 19.81
N LYS A 145 19.90 -9.73 19.20
CA LYS A 145 21.20 -9.90 19.89
C LYS A 145 22.12 -8.74 19.48
N PRO A 146 23.19 -8.46 20.25
CA PRO A 146 24.10 -7.36 19.94
C PRO A 146 24.61 -7.35 18.49
N ASP A 147 24.80 -8.53 17.91
CA ASP A 147 25.36 -8.69 16.55
C ASP A 147 24.34 -9.22 15.53
N CYS A 148 23.04 -9.29 15.88
CA CYS A 148 22.02 -9.86 15.00
C CYS A 148 20.65 -9.29 15.30
N ASN A 149 20.13 -8.45 14.40
CA ASN A 149 18.76 -7.97 14.42
C ASN A 149 17.87 -8.92 13.62
N ILE A 150 17.00 -9.66 14.32
CA ILE A 150 15.99 -10.52 13.69
C ILE A 150 14.72 -9.72 13.39
N VAL A 151 14.40 -8.79 14.28
CA VAL A 151 13.21 -7.92 14.18
C VAL A 151 13.68 -6.47 14.11
N ASP A 152 13.48 -5.85 12.95
CA ASP A 152 13.93 -4.47 12.69
C ASP A 152 13.15 -3.95 11.47
N HIS A 153 11.84 -3.69 11.67
CA HIS A 153 10.98 -3.20 10.62
C HIS A 153 10.11 -2.04 11.10
N THR A 154 9.70 -1.20 10.17
CA THR A 154 8.85 -0.03 10.45
C THR A 154 7.39 -0.28 10.09
N ILE A 155 6.50 0.53 10.68
CA ILE A 155 5.06 0.48 10.42
C ILE A 155 4.59 1.86 9.93
N PRO A 156 4.83 2.21 8.66
CA PRO A 156 4.32 3.45 8.08
C PRO A 156 2.79 3.42 7.97
N THR A 157 2.16 4.56 8.25
CA THR A 157 0.70 4.68 8.18
C THR A 157 0.26 6.06 7.71
#